data_db2f040fe99bf423de526223bf6e7c8f
#
_entry.id   db2f040fe99bf423de526223bf6e7c8f
#
_cell.length_a   1.000
_cell.length_b   1.000
_cell.length_c   1.000
_cell.angle_alpha   90.00
_cell.angle_beta   90.00
_cell.angle_gamma   90.00
#
_symmetry.space_group_name_H-M   'P 1'
#
loop_
_entity.id
_entity.type
_entity.pdbx_description
1 polymer ?
#
loop_
_entity_poly.entity_id
_entity_poly.type
_entity_poly.pdbx_seq_one_letter_code
_entity_poly.pdbx_strand_id
1 'polypeptide(L)'
;MSRPKGSDNKVFVMKVAAKFGYIGRYNNRTTLSPFGRFELGGDGLSNFAIYDRDIISQRGYPVYYTSDPRMNSETGQPTGYEGFTVFNKYVMELRYPFSLNPSSTIFGLAFLEAANGYRDVRDYNPFRLRRSAGLGMRFYLPMFGLLGFDYGIGFDRLQSGNGLKDAAKFTFMLGFEPE
;
A
#
# COMPACT_ATOMS: atom_id res chain seq x y z
N MET A 1 45.85 -6.20 19.29
CA MET A 1 44.56 -5.85 19.96
C MET A 1 43.47 -6.16 18.96
N SER A 2 42.90 -7.37 18.99
CA SER A 2 41.83 -7.80 18.11
C SER A 2 40.50 -7.12 18.56
N ARG A 3 39.88 -6.36 17.67
CA ARG A 3 38.53 -5.87 17.89
C ARG A 3 37.60 -7.07 18.19
N PRO A 4 36.72 -6.99 19.20
CA PRO A 4 35.72 -8.01 19.39
C PRO A 4 34.84 -8.05 18.12
N LYS A 5 34.68 -9.25 17.57
CA LYS A 5 33.77 -9.56 16.47
C LYS A 5 32.39 -9.07 16.89
N GLY A 6 31.91 -7.99 16.25
CA GLY A 6 30.62 -7.41 16.60
C GLY A 6 29.57 -8.49 16.54
N SER A 7 28.93 -8.76 17.63
CA SER A 7 27.69 -9.49 17.68
C SER A 7 26.72 -8.70 16.80
N ASP A 8 26.36 -9.23 15.63
CA ASP A 8 25.27 -8.70 14.80
C ASP A 8 24.00 -8.83 15.67
N ASN A 9 23.74 -7.81 16.46
CA ASN A 9 22.51 -7.74 17.25
C ASN A 9 21.34 -7.58 16.28
N LYS A 10 20.80 -8.71 15.84
CA LYS A 10 19.60 -8.77 15.05
C LYS A 10 18.43 -8.39 15.95
N VAL A 11 17.93 -7.18 15.79
CA VAL A 11 16.81 -6.64 16.55
C VAL A 11 15.60 -6.45 15.67
N PHE A 12 14.43 -6.63 16.24
CA PHE A 12 13.18 -6.26 15.57
C PHE A 12 13.09 -4.74 15.42
N VAL A 13 12.67 -4.30 14.26
CA VAL A 13 12.41 -2.89 13.97
C VAL A 13 10.93 -2.72 13.66
N MET A 14 10.27 -1.84 14.38
CA MET A 14 8.88 -1.47 14.11
C MET A 14 8.84 -0.16 13.34
N LYS A 15 8.19 -0.17 12.17
CA LYS A 15 7.87 1.03 11.37
C LYS A 15 6.36 1.29 11.50
N VAL A 16 6.00 2.51 11.83
CA VAL A 16 4.62 2.99 11.82
C VAL A 16 4.55 4.23 10.94
N ALA A 17 3.59 4.27 10.03
CA ALA A 17 3.39 5.41 9.15
C ALA A 17 1.90 5.72 9.01
N ALA A 18 1.59 6.99 8.87
CA ALA A 18 0.26 7.49 8.53
C ALA A 18 0.38 8.46 7.36
N LYS A 19 -0.48 8.29 6.35
CA LYS A 19 -0.56 9.18 5.19
C LYS A 19 -1.97 9.71 5.07
N PHE A 20 -2.08 10.97 4.71
CA PHE A 20 -3.32 11.65 4.43
C PHE A 20 -3.15 12.52 3.20
N GLY A 21 -4.10 12.47 2.29
CA GLY A 21 -4.13 13.34 1.12
C GLY A 21 -5.51 13.95 0.91
N TYR A 22 -5.52 15.20 0.49
CA TYR A 22 -6.73 15.95 0.21
C TYR A 22 -6.55 16.85 -1.03
N ILE A 23 -7.51 16.76 -1.94
CA ILE A 23 -7.61 17.62 -3.12
C ILE A 23 -8.90 18.42 -3.00
N GLY A 24 -8.75 19.72 -2.85
CA GLY A 24 -9.86 20.66 -2.71
C GLY A 24 -10.09 21.54 -3.93
N ARG A 25 -11.24 22.22 -3.96
CA ARG A 25 -11.52 23.27 -4.94
C ARG A 25 -11.04 24.61 -4.42
N TYR A 26 -10.39 25.37 -5.26
CA TYR A 26 -10.03 26.75 -4.92
C TYR A 26 -11.26 27.68 -4.96
N ASN A 27 -12.23 27.38 -5.83
CA ASN A 27 -13.44 28.21 -6.01
C ASN A 27 -14.66 27.31 -6.31
N ASN A 28 -15.83 27.69 -5.78
CA ASN A 28 -17.08 26.97 -6.00
C ASN A 28 -17.57 27.00 -7.48
N ARG A 29 -16.99 27.84 -8.32
CA ARG A 29 -17.30 27.94 -9.75
C ARG A 29 -16.50 26.98 -10.63
N THR A 30 -15.43 26.40 -10.11
CA THR A 30 -14.59 25.44 -10.82
C THR A 30 -14.95 24.02 -10.41
N THR A 31 -15.12 23.15 -11.39
CA THR A 31 -15.23 21.70 -11.15
C THR A 31 -13.86 21.16 -10.72
N LEU A 32 -13.86 20.16 -9.86
CA LEU A 32 -12.62 19.41 -9.56
C LEU A 32 -12.10 18.80 -10.85
N SER A 33 -10.78 18.97 -11.09
CA SER A 33 -10.12 18.32 -12.22
C SER A 33 -10.38 16.80 -12.18
N PRO A 34 -10.70 16.18 -13.31
CA PRO A 34 -10.71 14.71 -13.40
C PRO A 34 -9.30 14.11 -13.28
N PHE A 35 -8.28 14.94 -13.44
CA PHE A 35 -6.87 14.58 -13.32
C PHE A 35 -6.36 14.85 -11.90
N GLY A 36 -5.31 14.13 -11.48
CA GLY A 36 -4.69 14.31 -10.16
C GLY A 36 -5.48 13.72 -9.00
N ARG A 37 -6.46 12.85 -9.24
CA ARG A 37 -7.20 12.17 -8.17
C ARG A 37 -6.44 10.95 -7.67
N PHE A 38 -6.72 10.56 -6.43
CA PHE A 38 -6.11 9.40 -5.79
C PHE A 38 -6.83 8.11 -6.16
N GLU A 39 -6.05 7.05 -6.32
CA GLU A 39 -6.50 5.67 -6.35
C GLU A 39 -5.78 4.90 -5.25
N LEU A 40 -6.42 3.90 -4.67
CA LEU A 40 -5.82 3.09 -3.64
C LEU A 40 -5.68 1.64 -4.10
N GLY A 41 -4.70 0.94 -3.51
CA GLY A 41 -4.47 -0.46 -3.82
C GLY A 41 -3.30 -0.69 -4.76
N GLY A 42 -3.12 -1.93 -5.18
CA GLY A 42 -2.01 -2.32 -6.04
C GLY A 42 -0.68 -2.43 -5.29
N ASP A 43 0.37 -2.52 -6.06
CA ASP A 43 1.74 -2.80 -5.60
C ASP A 43 2.66 -1.57 -5.57
N GLY A 44 2.17 -0.43 -6.02
CA GLY A 44 2.98 0.76 -6.18
C GLY A 44 3.86 0.77 -7.44
N LEU A 45 3.97 -0.34 -8.17
CA LEU A 45 4.69 -0.39 -9.45
C LEU A 45 3.85 0.16 -10.61
N SER A 46 2.55 0.12 -10.46
CA SER A 46 1.59 0.67 -11.42
C SER A 46 1.56 2.21 -11.45
N ASN A 47 2.49 2.85 -10.75
CA ASN A 47 2.69 4.31 -10.78
C ASN A 47 3.18 4.85 -12.13
N PHE A 48 3.29 4.02 -13.15
CA PHE A 48 3.30 4.51 -14.52
C PHE A 48 1.90 5.02 -14.88
N ALA A 49 1.50 6.08 -14.20
CA ALA A 49 0.24 6.76 -14.43
C ALA A 49 0.25 7.43 -15.81
N ILE A 50 -0.14 6.68 -16.81
CA ILE A 50 -0.45 7.21 -18.15
C ILE A 50 -1.54 8.29 -18.07
N TYR A 51 -2.22 8.41 -16.92
CA TYR A 51 -3.42 9.26 -16.72
C TYR A 51 -3.30 10.27 -15.58
N ASP A 52 -2.09 10.61 -15.13
CA ASP A 52 -1.86 11.62 -14.07
C ASP A 52 -2.69 11.35 -12.79
N ARG A 53 -2.65 10.10 -12.31
CA ARG A 53 -3.35 9.66 -11.10
C ARG A 53 -2.35 9.14 -10.08
N ASP A 54 -2.47 9.58 -8.84
CA ASP A 54 -1.65 9.10 -7.74
C ASP A 54 -2.22 7.78 -7.19
N ILE A 55 -1.51 6.68 -7.45
CA ILE A 55 -1.88 5.38 -6.90
C ILE A 55 -1.20 5.22 -5.54
N ILE A 56 -2.01 5.23 -4.49
CA ILE A 56 -1.55 4.95 -3.13
C ILE A 56 -1.57 3.44 -2.91
N SER A 57 -0.40 2.84 -2.85
CA SER A 57 -0.27 1.39 -2.69
C SER A 57 -1.01 0.88 -1.44
N GLN A 58 -1.68 -0.26 -1.55
CA GLN A 58 -2.24 -1.01 -0.42
C GLN A 58 -2.11 -2.50 -0.70
N ARG A 59 -1.22 -3.16 0.03
CA ARG A 59 -0.94 -4.58 -0.14
C ARG A 59 -2.17 -5.43 0.22
N GLY A 60 -2.43 -6.47 -0.59
CA GLY A 60 -3.62 -7.33 -0.43
C GLY A 60 -4.87 -6.83 -1.15
N TYR A 61 -4.83 -5.65 -1.74
CA TYR A 61 -5.92 -5.11 -2.57
C TYR A 61 -5.46 -4.85 -4.01
N PRO A 62 -6.29 -5.11 -5.03
CA PRO A 62 -6.11 -4.52 -6.34
C PRO A 62 -6.36 -3.01 -6.27
N VAL A 63 -5.99 -2.29 -7.30
CA VAL A 63 -6.31 -0.85 -7.38
C VAL A 63 -7.83 -0.65 -7.35
N TYR A 64 -8.30 0.26 -6.52
CA TYR A 64 -9.72 0.54 -6.36
C TYR A 64 -10.01 2.04 -6.25
N TYR A 65 -11.23 2.41 -6.59
CA TYR A 65 -11.73 3.79 -6.67
C TYR A 65 -13.09 4.00 -5.97
N THR A 66 -13.58 2.99 -5.28
CA THR A 66 -14.81 3.11 -4.48
C THR A 66 -14.52 2.97 -2.99
N SER A 67 -15.17 3.78 -2.18
CA SER A 67 -15.09 3.71 -0.72
C SER A 67 -15.87 2.54 -0.12
N ASP A 68 -16.74 1.86 -0.88
CA ASP A 68 -17.46 0.69 -0.37
C ASP A 68 -16.52 -0.53 -0.34
N PRO A 69 -16.23 -1.09 0.84
CA PRO A 69 -15.35 -2.24 0.96
C PRO A 69 -15.94 -3.53 0.33
N ARG A 70 -17.25 -3.56 0.08
CA ARG A 70 -17.94 -4.71 -0.53
C ARG A 70 -17.97 -4.64 -2.05
N MET A 71 -17.73 -3.47 -2.64
CA MET A 71 -17.64 -3.33 -4.09
C MET A 71 -16.27 -3.76 -4.59
N ASN A 72 -16.28 -4.76 -5.45
CA ASN A 72 -15.08 -5.22 -6.14
C ASN A 72 -14.75 -4.27 -7.30
N SER A 73 -13.54 -3.75 -7.36
CA SER A 73 -13.09 -2.89 -8.45
C SER A 73 -13.04 -3.62 -9.81
N GLU A 74 -13.02 -4.95 -9.78
CA GLU A 74 -12.92 -5.78 -10.99
C GLU A 74 -14.25 -5.96 -11.71
N THR A 75 -15.38 -5.82 -11.02
CA THR A 75 -16.73 -6.05 -11.59
C THR A 75 -17.56 -4.81 -11.78
N GLY A 76 -17.18 -3.70 -11.16
CA GLY A 76 -17.89 -2.43 -11.25
C GLY A 76 -17.32 -1.54 -12.34
N GLN A 77 -17.81 -1.63 -13.56
CA GLN A 77 -17.63 -0.59 -14.57
C GLN A 77 -18.61 0.57 -14.31
N PRO A 78 -18.26 1.62 -13.56
CA PRO A 78 -19.07 2.81 -13.61
C PRO A 78 -18.72 3.55 -14.88
N THR A 79 -19.72 3.88 -15.64
CA THR A 79 -19.68 4.95 -16.62
C THR A 79 -19.34 6.25 -15.87
N GLY A 80 -18.08 6.66 -15.86
CA GLY A 80 -17.61 7.82 -15.10
C GLY A 80 -16.65 7.42 -13.99
N TYR A 81 -15.45 7.03 -14.38
CA TYR A 81 -14.37 6.69 -13.49
C TYR A 81 -13.87 7.94 -12.76
N GLU A 82 -14.22 8.08 -11.51
CA GLU A 82 -13.78 9.19 -10.67
C GLU A 82 -12.97 8.65 -9.48
N GLY A 83 -11.65 8.96 -9.42
CA GLY A 83 -10.81 8.66 -8.28
C GLY A 83 -11.23 9.40 -7.01
N PHE A 84 -10.52 9.16 -5.92
CA PHE A 84 -10.75 9.79 -4.63
C PHE A 84 -10.17 11.20 -4.58
N THR A 85 -10.79 12.07 -3.80
CA THR A 85 -10.28 13.41 -3.47
C THR A 85 -9.67 13.48 -2.09
N VAL A 86 -10.03 12.52 -1.22
CA VAL A 86 -9.50 12.39 0.13
C VAL A 86 -9.11 10.95 0.35
N PHE A 87 -7.96 10.70 0.97
CA PHE A 87 -7.60 9.38 1.44
C PHE A 87 -6.89 9.44 2.79
N ASN A 88 -6.95 8.35 3.52
CA ASN A 88 -6.12 8.08 4.68
C ASN A 88 -5.57 6.66 4.61
N LYS A 89 -4.31 6.50 5.00
CA LYS A 89 -3.60 5.22 5.04
C LYS A 89 -2.77 5.13 6.31
N TYR A 90 -2.86 4.00 6.98
CA TYR A 90 -2.07 3.63 8.14
C TYR A 90 -1.30 2.37 7.83
N VAL A 91 -0.03 2.34 8.20
CA VAL A 91 0.87 1.20 7.99
C VAL A 91 1.60 0.90 9.29
N MET A 92 1.63 -0.35 9.67
CA MET A 92 2.49 -0.87 10.73
C MET A 92 3.26 -2.07 10.19
N GLU A 93 4.58 -2.06 10.34
CA GLU A 93 5.45 -3.14 9.90
C GLU A 93 6.39 -3.54 11.03
N LEU A 94 6.51 -4.83 11.24
CA LEU A 94 7.52 -5.44 12.09
C LEU A 94 8.55 -6.11 11.20
N ARG A 95 9.79 -5.64 11.24
CA ARG A 95 10.90 -6.09 10.39
C ARG A 95 11.92 -6.86 11.21
N TYR A 96 12.43 -7.95 10.67
CA TYR A 96 13.49 -8.75 11.26
C TYR A 96 14.61 -9.01 10.26
N PRO A 97 15.85 -8.60 10.55
CA PRO A 97 16.99 -8.83 9.67
C PRO A 97 17.48 -10.28 9.76
N PHE A 98 17.48 -10.97 8.63
CA PHE A 98 18.10 -12.29 8.48
C PHE A 98 19.60 -12.17 8.21
N SER A 99 19.98 -11.22 7.37
CA SER A 99 21.35 -10.91 7.02
C SER A 99 21.57 -9.39 6.96
N LEU A 100 22.62 -8.92 7.62
CA LEU A 100 23.07 -7.52 7.58
C LEU A 100 24.39 -7.38 6.81
N ASN A 101 24.72 -8.35 5.95
CA ASN A 101 25.94 -8.29 5.16
C ASN A 101 25.84 -7.12 4.17
N PRO A 102 26.87 -6.23 4.08
CA PRO A 102 26.90 -5.13 3.12
C PRO A 102 26.70 -5.56 1.65
N SER A 103 27.09 -6.79 1.30
CA SER A 103 26.91 -7.34 -0.05
C SER A 103 25.49 -7.84 -0.33
N SER A 104 24.70 -8.13 0.72
CA SER A 104 23.33 -8.57 0.58
C SER A 104 22.61 -8.45 1.93
N THR A 105 21.87 -7.37 2.09
CA THR A 105 21.01 -7.21 3.26
C THR A 105 19.67 -7.87 2.98
N ILE A 106 19.26 -8.79 3.87
CA ILE A 106 18.00 -9.54 3.74
C ILE A 106 17.21 -9.36 5.03
N PHE A 107 15.96 -8.93 4.90
CA PHE A 107 15.05 -8.87 6.05
C PHE A 107 13.64 -9.33 5.67
N GLY A 108 13.00 -10.00 6.62
CA GLY A 108 11.60 -10.33 6.57
C GLY A 108 10.77 -9.27 7.26
N LEU A 109 9.52 -9.15 6.88
CA LEU A 109 8.58 -8.24 7.52
C LEU A 109 7.18 -8.87 7.63
N ALA A 110 6.50 -8.51 8.70
CA ALA A 110 5.06 -8.68 8.83
C ALA A 110 4.42 -7.29 8.81
N PHE A 111 3.32 -7.14 8.09
CA PHE A 111 2.67 -5.84 7.96
C PHE A 111 1.18 -5.90 8.24
N LEU A 112 0.68 -4.78 8.73
CA LEU A 112 -0.74 -4.44 8.83
C LEU A 112 -0.94 -3.11 8.12
N GLU A 113 -1.91 -3.06 7.22
CA GLU A 113 -2.31 -1.83 6.53
C GLU A 113 -3.80 -1.59 6.67
N ALA A 114 -4.15 -0.33 6.78
CA ALA A 114 -5.54 0.10 6.79
C ALA A 114 -5.65 1.40 6.00
N ALA A 115 -6.46 1.42 4.95
CA ALA A 115 -6.63 2.60 4.11
C ALA A 115 -8.06 2.70 3.59
N ASN A 116 -8.48 3.90 3.27
CA ASN A 116 -9.68 4.15 2.48
C ASN A 116 -9.59 5.50 1.77
N GLY A 117 -10.36 5.63 0.70
CA GLY A 117 -10.51 6.85 -0.06
C GLY A 117 -11.97 7.29 -0.16
N TYR A 118 -12.20 8.58 -0.33
CA TYR A 118 -13.52 9.20 -0.39
C TYR A 118 -13.59 10.18 -1.56
N ARG A 119 -14.75 10.26 -2.19
CA ARG A 119 -14.98 11.19 -3.32
C ARG A 119 -15.26 12.60 -2.86
N ASP A 120 -15.85 12.75 -1.69
CA ASP A 120 -16.14 14.06 -1.08
C ASP A 120 -15.67 14.06 0.39
N VAL A 121 -15.19 15.23 0.84
CA VAL A 121 -14.82 15.45 2.25
C VAL A 121 -16.00 15.24 3.20
N ARG A 122 -17.22 15.48 2.73
CA ARG A 122 -18.44 15.30 3.53
C ARG A 122 -18.68 13.85 3.91
N ASP A 123 -18.21 12.91 3.08
CA ASP A 123 -18.34 11.47 3.30
C ASP A 123 -17.16 10.90 4.11
N TYR A 124 -16.20 11.75 4.47
CA TYR A 124 -14.99 11.30 5.14
C TYR A 124 -15.26 10.71 6.51
N ASN A 125 -14.88 9.45 6.68
CA ASN A 125 -14.93 8.74 7.96
C ASN A 125 -13.58 8.03 8.20
N PRO A 126 -12.75 8.52 9.13
CA PRO A 126 -11.41 7.99 9.37
C PRO A 126 -11.39 6.55 9.90
N PHE A 127 -12.53 6.05 10.38
CA PHE A 127 -12.64 4.69 10.95
C PHE A 127 -13.18 3.66 9.95
N ARG A 128 -13.71 4.09 8.83
CA ARG A 128 -14.13 3.19 7.77
C ARG A 128 -12.95 2.85 6.88
N LEU A 129 -12.23 1.78 7.23
CA LEU A 129 -10.97 1.41 6.60
C LEU A 129 -11.06 0.01 6.00
N ARG A 130 -10.43 -0.16 4.85
CA ARG A 130 -10.10 -1.46 4.27
C ARG A 130 -8.80 -1.93 4.90
N ARG A 131 -8.82 -3.11 5.47
CA ARG A 131 -7.72 -3.65 6.27
C ARG A 131 -7.07 -4.81 5.57
N SER A 132 -5.75 -4.86 5.62
CA SER A 132 -4.97 -5.99 5.14
C SER A 132 -3.84 -6.34 6.10
N ALA A 133 -3.42 -7.58 6.04
CA ALA A 133 -2.24 -8.07 6.73
C ALA A 133 -1.47 -9.00 5.80
N GLY A 134 -0.19 -9.15 6.06
CA GLY A 134 0.63 -10.05 5.27
C GLY A 134 2.06 -10.17 5.76
N LEU A 135 2.81 -10.93 4.99
CA LEU A 135 4.23 -11.14 5.20
C LEU A 135 4.99 -10.71 3.95
N GLY A 136 6.20 -10.29 4.13
CA GLY A 136 7.06 -9.91 3.01
C GLY A 136 8.52 -10.20 3.27
N MET A 137 9.29 -10.18 2.20
CA MET A 137 10.74 -10.26 2.23
C MET A 137 11.35 -9.15 1.39
N ARG A 138 12.48 -8.64 1.83
CA ARG A 138 13.25 -7.61 1.16
C ARG A 138 14.69 -8.07 1.01
N PHE A 139 15.21 -7.86 -0.18
CA PHE A 139 16.59 -8.15 -0.56
C PHE A 139 17.20 -6.85 -1.08
N TYR A 140 18.16 -6.33 -0.38
CA TYR A 140 18.93 -5.21 -0.88
C TYR A 140 20.21 -5.74 -1.53
N LEU A 141 20.31 -5.54 -2.82
CA LEU A 141 21.45 -5.95 -3.65
C LEU A 141 22.12 -4.69 -4.22
N PRO A 142 23.40 -4.43 -3.93
CA PRO A 142 24.07 -3.18 -4.33
C PRO A 142 23.98 -2.85 -5.83
N MET A 143 23.93 -3.87 -6.70
CA MET A 143 23.82 -3.67 -8.15
C MET A 143 22.39 -3.53 -8.68
N PHE A 144 21.40 -4.09 -7.97
CA PHE A 144 20.01 -4.17 -8.43
C PHE A 144 19.04 -3.33 -7.59
N GLY A 145 19.53 -2.74 -6.48
CA GLY A 145 18.69 -2.00 -5.56
C GLY A 145 17.88 -2.91 -4.64
N LEU A 146 16.71 -2.43 -4.24
CA LEU A 146 15.79 -3.15 -3.37
C LEU A 146 14.87 -4.05 -4.20
N LEU A 147 14.82 -5.31 -3.84
CA LEU A 147 13.91 -6.31 -4.40
C LEU A 147 13.01 -6.80 -3.29
N GLY A 148 11.72 -6.82 -3.52
CA GLY A 148 10.73 -7.17 -2.50
C GLY A 148 9.65 -8.10 -3.00
N PHE A 149 9.18 -8.95 -2.09
CA PHE A 149 8.04 -9.83 -2.27
C PHE A 149 7.10 -9.67 -1.10
N ASP A 150 5.82 -9.43 -1.37
CA ASP A 150 4.78 -9.37 -0.36
C ASP A 150 3.64 -10.31 -0.69
N TYR A 151 3.14 -10.98 0.32
CA TYR A 151 1.91 -11.74 0.27
C TYR A 151 0.93 -11.15 1.27
N GLY A 152 -0.08 -10.47 0.76
CA GLY A 152 -1.07 -9.75 1.55
C GLY A 152 -2.46 -10.31 1.38
N ILE A 153 -3.25 -10.27 2.45
CA ILE A 153 -4.65 -10.68 2.48
C ILE A 153 -5.50 -9.48 2.86
N GLY A 154 -6.47 -9.12 2.00
CA GLY A 154 -7.46 -8.09 2.27
C GLY A 154 -8.64 -8.67 3.03
N PHE A 155 -8.83 -8.27 4.30
CA PHE A 155 -9.89 -8.86 5.17
C PHE A 155 -11.30 -8.58 4.68
N ASP A 156 -11.54 -7.41 4.12
CA ASP A 156 -12.87 -7.04 3.61
C ASP A 156 -13.22 -7.83 2.33
N ARG A 157 -12.21 -8.33 1.60
CA ARG A 157 -12.40 -9.22 0.46
C ARG A 157 -12.83 -10.64 0.89
N LEU A 158 -12.39 -11.10 2.06
CA LEU A 158 -12.83 -12.37 2.64
C LEU A 158 -14.32 -12.36 2.96
N GLN A 159 -14.85 -11.22 3.43
CA GLN A 159 -16.26 -11.09 3.79
C GLN A 159 -17.18 -11.06 2.56
N SER A 160 -16.65 -10.81 1.39
CA SER A 160 -17.40 -10.76 0.11
C SER A 160 -17.75 -12.14 -0.46
N GLY A 161 -17.51 -13.24 0.29
CA GLY A 161 -17.80 -14.60 -0.16
C GLY A 161 -16.71 -15.22 -1.04
N ASN A 162 -15.65 -14.50 -1.31
CA ASN A 162 -14.49 -14.99 -2.02
C ASN A 162 -13.61 -15.84 -1.11
N GLY A 163 -13.08 -16.94 -1.63
CA GLY A 163 -12.14 -17.78 -0.89
C GLY A 163 -10.84 -17.05 -0.54
N LEU A 164 -10.03 -17.65 0.35
CA LEU A 164 -8.72 -17.12 0.71
C LEU A 164 -7.83 -16.80 -0.49
N LYS A 165 -7.95 -17.58 -1.57
CA LYS A 165 -7.18 -17.38 -2.81
C LYS A 165 -7.49 -16.05 -3.50
N ASP A 166 -8.76 -15.65 -3.49
CA ASP A 166 -9.21 -14.42 -4.13
C ASP A 166 -8.96 -13.17 -3.24
N ALA A 167 -8.91 -13.37 -1.92
CA ALA A 167 -8.61 -12.33 -0.97
C ALA A 167 -7.10 -12.05 -0.82
N ALA A 168 -6.27 -13.01 -1.20
CA ALA A 168 -4.82 -12.89 -1.15
C ALA A 168 -4.26 -12.31 -2.45
N LYS A 169 -3.23 -11.50 -2.32
CA LYS A 169 -2.48 -10.93 -3.45
C LYS A 169 -0.99 -11.04 -3.20
N PHE A 170 -0.29 -11.61 -4.19
CA PHE A 170 1.16 -11.58 -4.25
C PHE A 170 1.60 -10.31 -4.97
N THR A 171 2.58 -9.63 -4.41
CA THR A 171 3.13 -8.40 -4.96
C THR A 171 4.64 -8.53 -5.07
N PHE A 172 5.18 -8.16 -6.21
CA PHE A 172 6.61 -8.07 -6.46
C PHE A 172 6.99 -6.58 -6.57
N MET A 173 8.14 -6.21 -6.01
CA MET A 173 8.65 -4.85 -6.03
C MET A 173 10.11 -4.84 -6.46
N LEU A 174 10.46 -3.88 -7.29
CA LEU A 174 11.81 -3.65 -7.77
C LEU A 174 12.15 -2.16 -7.65
N GLY A 175 13.23 -1.83 -6.94
CA GLY A 175 13.81 -0.50 -6.89
C GLY A 175 13.28 0.42 -5.79
N PHE A 176 12.02 0.34 -5.40
CA PHE A 176 11.42 1.22 -4.38
C PHE A 176 10.61 0.43 -3.36
N GLU A 177 10.65 0.87 -2.10
CA GLU A 177 9.71 0.43 -1.08
C GLU A 177 8.38 1.16 -1.31
N PRO A 178 7.21 0.46 -1.30
CA PRO A 178 5.94 1.15 -1.36
C PRO A 178 5.80 2.01 -0.10
N GLU A 179 5.73 3.28 -0.32
CA GLU A 179 5.51 4.24 0.76
C GLU A 179 4.06 4.27 1.21
#